data_f6db2bcabb7221aa2d7c0ac9242d62d0
#
_entry.id   f6db2bcabb7221aa2d7c0ac9242d62d0
#
_cell.length_a   1.000
_cell.length_b   1.000
_cell.length_c   1.000
_cell.angle_alpha   90.00
_cell.angle_beta   90.00
_cell.angle_gamma   90.00
#
_symmetry.space_group_name_H-M   'P 1'
#
loop_
_entity.id
_entity.type
_entity.pdbx_description
1 polymer ?
#
loop_
_entity_poly.entity_id
_entity_poly.type
_entity_poly.pdbx_seq_one_letter_code
_entity_poly.pdbx_strand_id
1 'polypeptide(L)'
;MRKKYFWILVYSAFGNYKNVYKKYRIKEITQTLSQSFIGIIFIFFTFLLDDKINSYQDYYSLLTALIVLHVFLTFTPRILLTTKTVSSIHQKKIGFNTILIGSEKKAKDIFNEINNLKKGTGHFFIGYVSTPNSKDLIGETGLKKLGEYHQINKIIEDFKIEEVIIATESDDLQKTNQIINDLANLKVEIKVIADMYSILTGSVKMNSIFGALLISVNPEIMPSWQKTIKRILDLLISIIAIVLLIPVFIVLAILIKFGSKGGVIFKQQA
;
A
#
# COMPACT_ATOMS: atom_id res chain seq x y z
N MET A 1 -7.94 18.04 24.70
CA MET A 1 -7.08 18.12 23.48
C MET A 1 -6.36 16.80 23.12
N ARG A 2 -5.91 15.97 24.06
CA ARG A 2 -5.15 14.71 23.80
C ARG A 2 -5.89 13.65 22.97
N LYS A 3 -7.20 13.53 23.05
CA LYS A 3 -8.00 12.48 22.34
C LYS A 3 -8.03 12.62 20.82
N LYS A 4 -7.88 13.84 20.27
CA LYS A 4 -7.89 14.06 18.81
C LYS A 4 -6.63 13.50 18.12
N TYR A 5 -5.46 13.68 18.73
CA TYR A 5 -4.19 13.20 18.19
C TYR A 5 -4.08 11.67 18.22
N PHE A 6 -4.71 11.02 19.20
CA PHE A 6 -4.75 9.56 19.30
C PHE A 6 -5.34 8.91 18.03
N TRP A 7 -6.50 9.38 17.57
CA TRP A 7 -7.13 8.83 16.37
C TRP A 7 -6.33 9.10 15.09
N ILE A 8 -5.70 10.26 14.97
CA ILE A 8 -4.83 10.56 13.85
C ILE A 8 -3.64 9.59 13.83
N LEU A 9 -3.03 9.32 14.98
CA LEU A 9 -1.93 8.37 15.11
C LEU A 9 -2.38 6.95 14.75
N VAL A 10 -3.49 6.47 15.29
CA VAL A 10 -4.04 5.15 14.98
C VAL A 10 -4.30 5.02 13.47
N TYR A 11 -5.01 5.95 12.86
CA TYR A 11 -5.32 5.88 11.42
C TYR A 11 -4.08 6.01 10.52
N SER A 12 -3.09 6.79 10.94
CA SER A 12 -1.81 6.91 10.23
C SER A 12 -1.01 5.61 10.33
N ALA A 13 -0.94 5.00 11.52
CA ALA A 13 -0.26 3.74 11.77
C ALA A 13 -0.82 2.59 10.90
N PHE A 14 -2.13 2.56 10.70
CA PHE A 14 -2.78 1.58 9.84
C PHE A 14 -2.77 1.95 8.34
N GLY A 15 -2.11 3.05 7.97
CA GLY A 15 -1.95 3.46 6.57
C GLY A 15 -3.22 3.95 5.89
N ASN A 16 -4.20 4.47 6.65
CA ASN A 16 -5.48 4.92 6.11
C ASN A 16 -5.37 6.08 5.14
N TYR A 17 -4.33 6.87 5.25
CA TYR A 17 -4.09 8.03 4.39
C TYR A 17 -3.29 7.70 3.11
N LYS A 18 -2.86 6.42 2.96
CA LYS A 18 -2.17 5.95 1.75
C LYS A 18 -3.20 5.45 0.72
N ASN A 19 -2.94 5.75 -0.55
CA ASN A 19 -3.71 5.25 -1.70
C ASN A 19 -5.23 5.42 -1.57
N VAL A 20 -5.68 6.60 -1.15
CA VAL A 20 -7.09 6.89 -0.84
C VAL A 20 -8.01 6.62 -2.05
N TYR A 21 -7.57 6.92 -3.27
CA TYR A 21 -8.36 6.73 -4.49
C TYR A 21 -8.42 5.27 -4.98
N LYS A 22 -7.53 4.40 -4.50
CA LYS A 22 -7.44 2.97 -4.90
C LYS A 22 -8.13 2.04 -3.91
N LYS A 23 -8.93 2.59 -2.98
CA LYS A 23 -9.67 1.83 -1.98
C LYS A 23 -11.03 1.39 -2.53
N TYR A 24 -11.36 0.14 -2.32
CA TYR A 24 -12.69 -0.41 -2.58
C TYR A 24 -13.51 -0.52 -1.28
N ARG A 25 -14.83 -0.50 -1.43
CA ARG A 25 -15.79 -0.40 -0.31
C ARG A 25 -15.56 -1.44 0.79
N ILE A 26 -15.36 -2.71 0.40
CA ILE A 26 -15.19 -3.82 1.36
C ILE A 26 -13.93 -3.62 2.21
N LYS A 27 -12.81 -3.21 1.59
CA LYS A 27 -11.56 -2.93 2.30
C LYS A 27 -11.72 -1.78 3.28
N GLU A 28 -12.41 -0.71 2.87
CA GLU A 28 -12.65 0.45 3.74
C GLU A 28 -13.54 0.07 4.94
N ILE A 29 -14.59 -0.74 4.72
CA ILE A 29 -15.47 -1.24 5.79
C ILE A 29 -14.66 -2.06 6.79
N THR A 30 -13.98 -3.10 6.33
CA THR A 30 -13.21 -4.00 7.20
C THR A 30 -12.13 -3.24 7.97
N GLN A 31 -11.41 -2.35 7.29
CA GLN A 31 -10.34 -1.56 7.89
C GLN A 31 -10.89 -0.59 8.94
N THR A 32 -12.01 0.09 8.67
CA THR A 32 -12.63 1.03 9.60
C THR A 32 -13.16 0.32 10.84
N LEU A 33 -13.86 -0.81 10.68
CA LEU A 33 -14.38 -1.58 11.82
C LEU A 33 -13.27 -2.12 12.70
N SER A 34 -12.24 -2.74 12.12
CA SER A 34 -11.12 -3.29 12.90
C SER A 34 -10.38 -2.21 13.70
N GLN A 35 -10.13 -1.06 13.09
CA GLN A 35 -9.43 0.04 13.74
C GLN A 35 -10.29 0.71 14.82
N SER A 36 -11.58 0.88 14.54
CA SER A 36 -12.54 1.42 15.52
C SER A 36 -12.60 0.51 16.74
N PHE A 37 -12.68 -0.79 16.55
CA PHE A 37 -12.72 -1.76 17.65
C PHE A 37 -11.47 -1.68 18.53
N ILE A 38 -10.28 -1.73 17.94
CA ILE A 38 -9.00 -1.61 18.67
C ILE A 38 -8.90 -0.29 19.40
N GLY A 39 -9.23 0.82 18.73
CA GLY A 39 -9.13 2.14 19.30
C GLY A 39 -10.14 2.40 20.42
N ILE A 40 -11.35 1.86 20.31
CA ILE A 40 -12.39 1.97 21.34
C ILE A 40 -11.99 1.19 22.60
N ILE A 41 -11.51 -0.04 22.44
CA ILE A 41 -11.00 -0.84 23.56
C ILE A 41 -9.89 -0.08 24.29
N PHE A 42 -8.91 0.46 23.54
CA PHE A 42 -7.83 1.22 24.14
C PHE A 42 -8.33 2.45 24.92
N ILE A 43 -9.26 3.23 24.35
CA ILE A 43 -9.85 4.40 25.00
C ILE A 43 -10.64 3.99 26.25
N PHE A 44 -11.40 2.91 26.17
CA PHE A 44 -12.17 2.40 27.28
C PHE A 44 -11.26 2.06 28.47
N PHE A 45 -10.23 1.25 28.25
CA PHE A 45 -9.30 0.85 29.31
C PHE A 45 -8.44 2.00 29.85
N THR A 46 -8.11 3.00 29.02
CA THR A 46 -7.18 4.07 29.44
C THR A 46 -7.88 5.26 30.08
N PHE A 47 -9.14 5.51 29.73
CA PHE A 47 -9.82 6.76 30.11
C PHE A 47 -11.18 6.58 30.76
N LEU A 48 -11.83 5.43 30.64
CA LEU A 48 -13.16 5.22 31.15
C LEU A 48 -13.19 4.32 32.40
N LEU A 49 -12.20 3.46 32.58
CA LEU A 49 -12.10 2.62 33.78
C LEU A 49 -11.70 3.38 35.05
N ASP A 50 -11.07 4.54 34.89
CA ASP A 50 -10.58 5.35 36.01
C ASP A 50 -11.66 6.30 36.59
N ASP A 51 -12.79 6.45 35.90
CA ASP A 51 -13.90 7.26 36.36
C ASP A 51 -14.67 6.51 37.45
N LYS A 52 -15.00 7.23 38.56
CA LYS A 52 -15.85 6.69 39.66
C LYS A 52 -17.28 6.49 39.15
N ILE A 53 -17.60 5.27 38.76
CA ILE A 53 -18.91 4.85 38.27
C ILE A 53 -19.58 4.02 39.36
N ASN A 54 -20.87 4.30 39.64
CA ASN A 54 -21.60 3.71 40.75
C ASN A 54 -22.07 2.27 40.47
N SER A 55 -22.14 1.85 39.21
CA SER A 55 -22.62 0.52 38.80
C SER A 55 -21.84 -0.06 37.63
N TYR A 56 -21.60 -1.37 37.64
CA TYR A 56 -20.99 -2.07 36.49
C TYR A 56 -21.83 -1.95 35.21
N GLN A 57 -23.15 -1.75 35.33
CA GLN A 57 -24.06 -1.56 34.19
C GLN A 57 -23.74 -0.26 33.42
N ASP A 58 -23.27 0.76 34.12
CA ASP A 58 -22.90 2.04 33.50
C ASP A 58 -21.68 1.89 32.57
N TYR A 59 -20.72 1.00 32.92
CA TYR A 59 -19.58 0.70 32.03
C TYR A 59 -20.03 0.09 30.73
N TYR A 60 -20.98 -0.85 30.73
CA TYR A 60 -21.50 -1.45 29.50
C TYR A 60 -22.28 -0.45 28.67
N SER A 61 -23.07 0.41 29.28
CA SER A 61 -23.82 1.44 28.56
C SER A 61 -22.88 2.48 27.91
N LEU A 62 -21.85 2.92 28.64
CA LEU A 62 -20.84 3.83 28.15
C LEU A 62 -20.01 3.21 26.99
N LEU A 63 -19.58 1.95 27.14
CA LEU A 63 -18.87 1.25 26.10
C LEU A 63 -19.73 1.12 24.84
N THR A 64 -20.98 0.71 24.99
CA THR A 64 -21.92 0.56 23.88
C THR A 64 -22.18 1.91 23.20
N ALA A 65 -22.43 2.96 23.94
CA ALA A 65 -22.61 4.30 23.42
C ALA A 65 -21.36 4.79 22.68
N LEU A 66 -20.17 4.53 23.22
CA LEU A 66 -18.90 4.87 22.58
C LEU A 66 -18.72 4.13 21.25
N ILE A 67 -19.02 2.82 21.22
CA ILE A 67 -18.95 2.01 19.99
C ILE A 67 -19.89 2.57 18.93
N VAL A 68 -21.18 2.72 19.28
CA VAL A 68 -22.20 3.16 18.32
C VAL A 68 -21.88 4.55 17.77
N LEU A 69 -21.58 5.50 18.67
CA LEU A 69 -21.30 6.88 18.29
C LEU A 69 -20.04 6.96 17.43
N HIS A 70 -18.96 6.27 17.82
CA HIS A 70 -17.68 6.30 17.10
C HIS A 70 -17.81 5.65 15.73
N VAL A 71 -18.39 4.45 15.66
CA VAL A 71 -18.60 3.75 14.38
C VAL A 71 -19.47 4.59 13.45
N PHE A 72 -20.57 5.14 13.93
CA PHE A 72 -21.45 5.98 13.12
C PHE A 72 -20.73 7.22 12.58
N LEU A 73 -20.03 7.97 13.43
CA LEU A 73 -19.33 9.19 13.05
C LEU A 73 -18.13 8.95 12.12
N THR A 74 -17.48 7.79 12.22
CA THR A 74 -16.30 7.48 11.38
C THR A 74 -16.69 6.75 10.11
N PHE A 75 -17.62 5.81 10.18
CA PHE A 75 -18.04 4.97 9.06
C PHE A 75 -18.84 5.75 8.01
N THR A 76 -19.81 6.55 8.46
CA THR A 76 -20.72 7.27 7.55
C THR A 76 -19.97 8.19 6.57
N PRO A 77 -19.12 9.14 7.00
CA PRO A 77 -18.42 10.01 6.08
C PRO A 77 -17.43 9.24 5.18
N ARG A 78 -16.80 8.19 5.70
CA ARG A 78 -15.87 7.37 4.91
C ARG A 78 -16.58 6.62 3.80
N ILE A 79 -17.71 5.97 4.09
CA ILE A 79 -18.44 5.22 3.06
C ILE A 79 -19.05 6.16 2.00
N LEU A 80 -19.47 7.35 2.39
CA LEU A 80 -19.97 8.36 1.46
C LEU A 80 -18.85 8.84 0.52
N LEU A 81 -17.67 9.15 1.06
CA LEU A 81 -16.52 9.57 0.25
C LEU A 81 -16.05 8.45 -0.67
N THR A 82 -15.91 7.22 -0.17
CA THR A 82 -15.50 6.07 -0.99
C THR A 82 -16.54 5.79 -2.08
N THR A 83 -17.82 5.87 -1.77
CA THR A 83 -18.89 5.68 -2.76
C THR A 83 -18.84 6.75 -3.85
N LYS A 84 -18.62 8.03 -3.48
CA LYS A 84 -18.47 9.13 -4.44
C LYS A 84 -17.25 8.93 -5.34
N THR A 85 -16.11 8.52 -4.76
CA THR A 85 -14.88 8.23 -5.52
C THR A 85 -15.08 7.09 -6.50
N VAL A 86 -15.63 5.97 -6.05
CA VAL A 86 -15.93 4.81 -6.92
C VAL A 86 -16.91 5.19 -8.03
N SER A 87 -17.93 5.97 -7.72
CA SER A 87 -18.87 6.48 -8.74
C SER A 87 -18.18 7.36 -9.77
N SER A 88 -17.27 8.24 -9.35
CA SER A 88 -16.49 9.10 -10.25
C SER A 88 -15.53 8.29 -11.15
N ILE A 89 -14.95 7.21 -10.64
CA ILE A 89 -14.13 6.27 -11.42
C ILE A 89 -15.02 5.57 -12.47
N HIS A 90 -16.18 5.05 -12.07
CA HIS A 90 -17.12 4.41 -13.00
C HIS A 90 -17.61 5.34 -14.11
N GLN A 91 -17.73 6.63 -13.80
CA GLN A 91 -18.13 7.66 -14.78
C GLN A 91 -16.94 8.15 -15.64
N LYS A 92 -15.77 7.52 -15.51
CA LYS A 92 -14.52 7.90 -16.21
C LYS A 92 -14.06 9.35 -15.95
N LYS A 93 -14.46 9.94 -14.80
CA LYS A 93 -14.05 11.30 -14.39
C LYS A 93 -12.72 11.32 -13.66
N ILE A 94 -12.39 10.23 -12.99
CA ILE A 94 -11.15 10.04 -12.24
C ILE A 94 -10.53 8.74 -12.71
N GLY A 95 -9.22 8.77 -12.95
CA GLY A 95 -8.43 7.60 -13.30
C GLY A 95 -6.96 7.87 -13.10
N PHE A 96 -6.16 6.84 -13.31
CA PHE A 96 -4.72 6.83 -13.13
C PHE A 96 -4.04 6.74 -14.50
N ASN A 97 -3.01 7.54 -14.71
CA ASN A 97 -2.22 7.50 -15.92
C ASN A 97 -1.58 6.13 -16.05
N THR A 98 -2.05 5.34 -17.00
CA THR A 98 -1.69 3.94 -17.17
C THR A 98 -0.97 3.75 -18.49
N ILE A 99 0.15 3.01 -18.45
CA ILE A 99 0.79 2.51 -19.68
C ILE A 99 0.73 0.99 -19.73
N LEU A 100 0.81 0.49 -20.95
CA LEU A 100 0.80 -0.92 -21.22
C LEU A 100 2.19 -1.34 -21.72
N ILE A 101 2.82 -2.33 -21.08
CA ILE A 101 4.08 -2.91 -21.55
C ILE A 101 3.75 -4.18 -22.32
N GLY A 102 4.03 -4.14 -23.62
CA GLY A 102 3.71 -5.19 -24.57
C GLY A 102 3.03 -4.59 -25.79
N SER A 103 3.18 -5.24 -26.94
CA SER A 103 2.64 -4.77 -28.22
C SER A 103 1.94 -5.86 -29.01
N GLU A 104 1.92 -7.09 -28.49
CA GLU A 104 1.39 -8.26 -29.16
C GLU A 104 -0.11 -8.49 -28.85
N LYS A 105 -0.61 -9.68 -29.15
CA LYS A 105 -2.04 -10.02 -29.05
C LYS A 105 -2.59 -9.82 -27.65
N LYS A 106 -1.87 -10.25 -26.62
CA LYS A 106 -2.31 -10.11 -25.23
C LYS A 106 -2.50 -8.66 -24.80
N ALA A 107 -1.58 -7.78 -25.23
CA ALA A 107 -1.69 -6.36 -24.97
C ALA A 107 -2.89 -5.74 -25.69
N LYS A 108 -3.16 -6.15 -26.93
CA LYS A 108 -4.33 -5.71 -27.70
C LYS A 108 -5.63 -6.18 -27.06
N ASP A 109 -5.68 -7.44 -26.65
CA ASP A 109 -6.89 -8.05 -26.06
C ASP A 109 -7.25 -7.35 -24.73
N ILE A 110 -6.28 -7.16 -23.83
CA ILE A 110 -6.52 -6.50 -22.54
C ILE A 110 -6.90 -5.03 -22.70
N PHE A 111 -6.27 -4.32 -23.65
CA PHE A 111 -6.63 -2.94 -23.96
C PHE A 111 -8.09 -2.85 -24.42
N ASN A 112 -8.48 -3.70 -25.36
CA ASN A 112 -9.85 -3.74 -25.89
C ASN A 112 -10.84 -4.14 -24.81
N GLU A 113 -10.52 -5.12 -23.97
CA GLU A 113 -11.37 -5.55 -22.86
C GLU A 113 -11.65 -4.39 -21.90
N ILE A 114 -10.60 -3.70 -21.43
CA ILE A 114 -10.75 -2.60 -20.47
C ILE A 114 -11.44 -1.39 -21.11
N ASN A 115 -11.07 -1.04 -22.34
CA ASN A 115 -11.59 0.15 -23.00
C ASN A 115 -13.08 0.03 -23.37
N ASN A 116 -13.53 -1.20 -23.72
CA ASN A 116 -14.91 -1.50 -24.08
C ASN A 116 -15.86 -1.64 -22.89
N LEU A 117 -15.33 -1.63 -21.66
CA LEU A 117 -16.17 -1.68 -20.47
C LEU A 117 -17.02 -0.39 -20.37
N LYS A 118 -18.36 -0.60 -20.19
CA LYS A 118 -19.32 0.51 -19.99
C LYS A 118 -18.98 1.36 -18.77
N LYS A 119 -18.46 0.72 -17.71
CA LYS A 119 -18.04 1.41 -16.47
C LYS A 119 -16.52 1.57 -16.49
N GLY A 120 -16.05 2.77 -16.17
CA GLY A 120 -14.62 3.03 -16.02
C GLY A 120 -13.99 2.15 -14.94
N THR A 121 -12.80 1.66 -15.22
CA THR A 121 -12.00 0.83 -14.30
C THR A 121 -10.94 1.64 -13.55
N GLY A 122 -10.84 2.93 -13.87
CA GLY A 122 -9.80 3.81 -13.32
C GLY A 122 -8.52 3.86 -14.14
N HIS A 123 -8.41 3.10 -15.24
CA HIS A 123 -7.23 3.14 -16.10
C HIS A 123 -7.41 4.16 -17.22
N PHE A 124 -6.56 5.19 -17.25
CA PHE A 124 -6.44 6.10 -18.37
C PHE A 124 -5.19 5.74 -19.17
N PHE A 125 -5.38 5.01 -20.26
CA PHE A 125 -4.29 4.60 -21.12
C PHE A 125 -3.68 5.80 -21.85
N ILE A 126 -2.45 6.17 -21.48
CA ILE A 126 -1.67 7.23 -22.13
C ILE A 126 -1.01 6.70 -23.39
N GLY A 127 -0.60 5.42 -23.37
CA GLY A 127 0.03 4.75 -24.49
C GLY A 127 0.56 3.38 -24.11
N TYR A 128 1.37 2.83 -25.00
CA TYR A 128 2.05 1.56 -24.77
C TYR A 128 3.56 1.66 -25.07
N VAL A 129 4.29 0.71 -24.50
CA VAL A 129 5.73 0.55 -24.66
C VAL A 129 5.97 -0.83 -25.25
N SER A 130 6.67 -0.89 -26.39
CA SER A 130 7.01 -2.15 -27.04
C SER A 130 8.20 -2.82 -26.35
N THR A 131 8.13 -4.14 -26.22
CA THR A 131 9.27 -4.96 -25.80
C THR A 131 10.15 -5.33 -27.00
N PRO A 132 11.46 -5.57 -26.80
CA PRO A 132 12.34 -5.98 -27.90
C PRO A 132 11.80 -7.21 -28.63
N ASN A 133 11.92 -7.23 -29.93
CA ASN A 133 11.51 -8.34 -30.83
C ASN A 133 10.02 -8.70 -30.81
N SER A 134 9.15 -7.80 -30.33
CA SER A 134 7.70 -8.02 -30.32
C SER A 134 7.04 -7.48 -31.60
N LYS A 135 5.97 -8.14 -32.05
CA LYS A 135 5.13 -7.66 -33.15
C LYS A 135 4.21 -6.55 -32.63
N ASP A 136 4.06 -5.48 -33.41
CA ASP A 136 3.19 -4.37 -33.04
C ASP A 136 1.76 -4.59 -33.56
N LEU A 137 0.95 -5.27 -32.75
CA LEU A 137 -0.47 -5.50 -33.03
C LEU A 137 -1.39 -4.51 -32.31
N ILE A 138 -0.91 -3.88 -31.23
CA ILE A 138 -1.70 -2.92 -30.48
C ILE A 138 -1.82 -1.57 -31.19
N GLY A 139 -0.86 -1.22 -32.06
CA GLY A 139 -0.92 0.00 -32.87
C GLY A 139 -2.19 0.11 -33.71
N GLU A 140 -2.77 -1.02 -34.13
CA GLU A 140 -4.05 -1.05 -34.85
C GLU A 140 -5.25 -0.53 -34.03
N THR A 141 -5.15 -0.48 -32.71
CA THR A 141 -6.22 -0.01 -31.82
C THR A 141 -6.26 1.52 -31.68
N GLY A 142 -5.31 2.23 -32.26
CA GLY A 142 -5.18 3.68 -32.12
C GLY A 142 -4.50 4.14 -30.84
N LEU A 143 -4.04 3.23 -29.97
CA LEU A 143 -3.28 3.58 -28.78
C LEU A 143 -1.88 4.07 -29.20
N LYS A 144 -1.43 5.20 -28.61
CA LYS A 144 -0.15 5.83 -28.98
C LYS A 144 1.03 5.01 -28.47
N LYS A 145 2.00 4.72 -29.35
CA LYS A 145 3.31 4.19 -28.97
C LYS A 145 4.14 5.30 -28.32
N LEU A 146 4.57 5.11 -27.07
CA LEU A 146 5.38 6.09 -26.33
C LEU A 146 6.88 5.88 -26.52
N GLY A 147 7.29 4.65 -26.83
CA GLY A 147 8.68 4.30 -27.03
C GLY A 147 8.95 2.81 -26.86
N GLU A 148 10.20 2.47 -26.63
CA GLU A 148 10.64 1.11 -26.36
C GLU A 148 10.97 0.92 -24.87
N TYR A 149 11.01 -0.34 -24.43
CA TYR A 149 11.20 -0.69 -23.03
C TYR A 149 12.43 -0.08 -22.37
N HIS A 150 13.54 0.07 -23.11
CA HIS A 150 14.76 0.67 -22.59
C HIS A 150 14.59 2.14 -22.15
N GLN A 151 13.54 2.82 -22.62
CA GLN A 151 13.23 4.22 -22.28
C GLN A 151 12.19 4.34 -21.15
N ILE A 152 11.82 3.23 -20.49
CA ILE A 152 10.69 3.16 -19.57
C ILE A 152 10.78 4.18 -18.43
N ASN A 153 11.97 4.38 -17.86
CA ASN A 153 12.17 5.31 -16.74
C ASN A 153 11.81 6.74 -17.14
N LYS A 154 12.28 7.17 -18.31
CA LYS A 154 11.99 8.50 -18.86
C LYS A 154 10.51 8.65 -19.19
N ILE A 155 9.90 7.64 -19.78
CA ILE A 155 8.47 7.64 -20.14
C ILE A 155 7.61 7.78 -18.85
N ILE A 156 7.96 7.08 -17.78
CA ILE A 156 7.23 7.15 -16.50
C ILE A 156 7.28 8.56 -15.93
N GLU A 157 8.43 9.22 -15.97
CA GLU A 157 8.59 10.59 -15.46
C GLU A 157 7.90 11.63 -16.35
N ASP A 158 8.15 11.60 -17.66
CA ASP A 158 7.63 12.60 -18.63
C ASP A 158 6.09 12.60 -18.67
N PHE A 159 5.46 11.43 -18.62
CA PHE A 159 4.00 11.27 -18.70
C PHE A 159 3.34 11.12 -17.32
N LYS A 160 4.09 11.23 -16.22
CA LYS A 160 3.60 11.06 -14.84
C LYS A 160 2.75 9.79 -14.70
N ILE A 161 3.34 8.68 -15.11
CA ILE A 161 2.66 7.39 -15.07
C ILE A 161 2.51 6.92 -13.62
N GLU A 162 1.30 6.50 -13.27
CA GLU A 162 0.95 6.00 -11.94
C GLU A 162 0.77 4.49 -11.91
N GLU A 163 0.43 3.89 -13.06
CA GLU A 163 0.18 2.46 -13.20
C GLU A 163 0.82 1.89 -14.47
N VAL A 164 1.35 0.70 -14.34
CA VAL A 164 1.95 -0.06 -15.43
C VAL A 164 1.26 -1.42 -15.51
N ILE A 165 0.69 -1.74 -16.66
CA ILE A 165 0.11 -3.07 -16.92
C ILE A 165 1.08 -3.83 -17.81
N ILE A 166 1.60 -4.97 -17.30
CA ILE A 166 2.47 -5.86 -18.06
C ILE A 166 1.60 -6.88 -18.79
N ALA A 167 1.66 -6.81 -20.11
CA ALA A 167 0.88 -7.65 -21.02
C ALA A 167 1.81 -8.35 -22.04
N THR A 168 2.85 -9.01 -21.53
CA THR A 168 3.74 -9.85 -22.32
C THR A 168 3.08 -11.20 -22.61
N GLU A 169 3.48 -11.88 -23.69
CA GLU A 169 2.96 -13.20 -24.02
C GLU A 169 3.30 -14.23 -22.91
N SER A 170 2.45 -15.26 -22.79
CA SER A 170 2.43 -16.15 -21.61
C SER A 170 3.70 -16.97 -21.40
N ASP A 171 4.47 -17.18 -22.48
CA ASP A 171 5.60 -18.11 -22.44
C ASP A 171 6.89 -17.52 -21.88
N ASP A 172 6.89 -16.21 -21.55
CA ASP A 172 8.08 -15.49 -21.10
C ASP A 172 7.98 -14.99 -19.66
N LEU A 173 7.81 -15.95 -18.71
CA LEU A 173 7.80 -15.66 -17.27
C LEU A 173 9.10 -14.99 -16.80
N GLN A 174 10.23 -15.34 -17.41
CA GLN A 174 11.52 -14.76 -17.04
C GLN A 174 11.55 -13.26 -17.39
N LYS A 175 11.07 -12.91 -18.57
CA LYS A 175 10.98 -11.52 -19.04
C LYS A 175 9.99 -10.71 -18.19
N THR A 176 8.84 -11.30 -17.87
CA THR A 176 7.88 -10.66 -16.96
C THR A 176 8.49 -10.37 -15.60
N ASN A 177 9.21 -11.33 -15.00
CA ASN A 177 9.89 -11.13 -13.72
C ASN A 177 11.02 -10.09 -13.81
N GLN A 178 11.76 -10.05 -14.90
CA GLN A 178 12.77 -9.02 -15.14
C GLN A 178 12.13 -7.64 -15.19
N ILE A 179 11.05 -7.46 -15.94
CA ILE A 179 10.30 -6.20 -16.02
C ILE A 179 9.80 -5.77 -14.63
N ILE A 180 9.26 -6.71 -13.83
CA ILE A 180 8.80 -6.43 -12.47
C ILE A 180 9.96 -5.94 -11.59
N ASN A 181 11.11 -6.59 -11.65
CA ASN A 181 12.29 -6.21 -10.86
C ASN A 181 12.83 -4.83 -11.28
N ASP A 182 12.89 -4.54 -12.57
CA ASP A 182 13.34 -3.24 -13.09
C ASP A 182 12.41 -2.10 -12.62
N LEU A 183 11.10 -2.36 -12.58
CA LEU A 183 10.10 -1.39 -12.15
C LEU A 183 9.94 -1.30 -10.61
N ALA A 184 10.47 -2.26 -9.85
CA ALA A 184 10.25 -2.34 -8.40
C ALA A 184 10.74 -1.10 -7.63
N ASN A 185 11.76 -0.42 -8.13
CA ASN A 185 12.32 0.81 -7.52
C ASN A 185 11.59 2.09 -7.96
N LEU A 186 10.69 1.99 -8.93
CA LEU A 186 9.90 3.12 -9.42
C LEU A 186 8.61 3.25 -8.60
N LYS A 187 8.14 4.49 -8.43
CA LYS A 187 6.92 4.77 -7.65
C LYS A 187 5.65 4.56 -8.48
N VAL A 188 5.55 3.41 -9.16
CA VAL A 188 4.40 3.04 -9.98
C VAL A 188 3.74 1.78 -9.44
N GLU A 189 2.44 1.63 -9.65
CA GLU A 189 1.75 0.39 -9.35
C GLU A 189 1.88 -0.57 -10.53
N ILE A 190 2.45 -1.74 -10.27
CA ILE A 190 2.66 -2.77 -11.29
C ILE A 190 1.49 -3.73 -11.26
N LYS A 191 0.87 -3.94 -12.41
CA LYS A 191 -0.19 -4.92 -12.61
C LYS A 191 0.22 -5.90 -13.69
N VAL A 192 -0.08 -7.18 -13.47
CA VAL A 192 0.12 -8.23 -14.45
C VAL A 192 -1.21 -8.87 -14.80
N ILE A 193 -1.34 -9.43 -15.99
CA ILE A 193 -2.51 -10.19 -16.38
C ILE A 193 -2.47 -11.53 -15.64
N ALA A 194 -3.55 -11.87 -14.95
CA ALA A 194 -3.69 -13.16 -14.29
C ALA A 194 -3.80 -14.27 -15.33
N ASP A 195 -2.90 -15.25 -15.24
CA ASP A 195 -3.07 -16.48 -15.96
C ASP A 195 -4.13 -17.37 -15.28
N MET A 196 -4.98 -18.04 -16.07
CA MET A 196 -6.03 -18.89 -15.54
C MET A 196 -5.49 -19.97 -14.60
N TYR A 197 -4.30 -20.49 -14.87
CA TYR A 197 -3.63 -21.47 -14.01
C TYR A 197 -3.31 -20.90 -12.62
N SER A 198 -2.79 -19.69 -12.55
CA SER A 198 -2.47 -19.01 -11.28
C SER A 198 -3.71 -18.71 -10.44
N ILE A 199 -4.85 -18.50 -11.10
CA ILE A 199 -6.16 -18.32 -10.44
C ILE A 199 -6.66 -19.64 -9.87
N LEU A 200 -6.65 -20.70 -10.67
CA LEU A 200 -7.15 -22.03 -10.28
C LEU A 200 -6.34 -22.65 -9.14
N THR A 201 -5.03 -22.43 -9.13
CA THR A 201 -4.14 -22.93 -8.05
C THR A 201 -4.21 -22.11 -6.76
N GLY A 202 -4.98 -21.01 -6.75
CA GLY A 202 -5.10 -20.12 -5.58
C GLY A 202 -3.81 -19.39 -5.21
N SER A 203 -2.78 -19.44 -6.07
CA SER A 203 -1.50 -18.79 -5.85
C SER A 203 -1.59 -17.26 -5.88
N VAL A 204 -2.71 -16.72 -6.38
CA VAL A 204 -2.92 -15.29 -6.49
C VAL A 204 -4.28 -14.87 -5.94
N LYS A 205 -4.29 -13.84 -5.10
CA LYS A 205 -5.53 -13.18 -4.65
C LYS A 205 -6.00 -12.22 -5.73
N MET A 206 -7.17 -12.49 -6.31
CA MET A 206 -7.81 -11.58 -7.25
C MET A 206 -8.20 -10.28 -6.55
N ASN A 207 -7.60 -9.17 -6.97
CA ASN A 207 -7.93 -7.83 -6.47
C ASN A 207 -8.76 -7.01 -7.48
N SER A 208 -9.10 -7.58 -8.64
CA SER A 208 -9.86 -6.85 -9.65
C SER A 208 -11.37 -7.02 -9.43
N ILE A 209 -12.01 -5.93 -9.04
CA ILE A 209 -13.47 -5.84 -8.93
C ILE A 209 -14.09 -5.43 -10.29
N PHE A 210 -13.29 -5.05 -11.27
CA PHE A 210 -13.72 -4.31 -12.46
C PHE A 210 -13.31 -4.98 -13.80
N GLY A 211 -13.64 -6.23 -14.00
CA GLY A 211 -13.66 -6.86 -15.31
C GLY A 211 -12.36 -7.55 -15.74
N ALA A 212 -11.28 -6.84 -16.02
CA ALA A 212 -10.03 -7.46 -16.44
C ALA A 212 -9.33 -8.17 -15.28
N LEU A 213 -8.87 -9.40 -15.49
CA LEU A 213 -8.14 -10.21 -14.51
C LEU A 213 -6.72 -9.67 -14.30
N LEU A 214 -6.60 -8.51 -13.65
CA LEU A 214 -5.34 -7.88 -13.33
C LEU A 214 -4.95 -8.15 -11.88
N ILE A 215 -3.72 -8.54 -11.66
CA ILE A 215 -3.10 -8.78 -10.36
C ILE A 215 -2.16 -7.64 -10.05
N SER A 216 -2.36 -6.94 -8.95
CA SER A 216 -1.36 -5.96 -8.48
C SER A 216 -0.17 -6.70 -7.89
N VAL A 217 0.99 -6.54 -8.52
CA VAL A 217 2.27 -6.99 -7.98
C VAL A 217 2.76 -5.91 -7.02
N ASN A 218 2.52 -6.14 -5.73
CA ASN A 218 2.89 -5.16 -4.72
C ASN A 218 4.29 -5.50 -4.20
N PRO A 219 5.32 -4.66 -4.44
CA PRO A 219 6.65 -4.88 -3.86
C PRO A 219 6.65 -4.71 -2.34
N GLU A 220 5.56 -4.20 -1.75
CA GLU A 220 5.46 -4.06 -0.31
C GLU A 220 5.20 -5.41 0.37
N ILE A 221 6.27 -6.05 0.85
CA ILE A 221 6.24 -7.32 1.57
C ILE A 221 5.44 -7.22 2.87
N MET A 222 5.39 -6.03 3.51
CA MET A 222 4.73 -5.82 4.79
C MET A 222 3.59 -4.80 4.72
N PRO A 223 2.39 -5.14 5.21
CA PRO A 223 1.32 -4.18 5.43
C PRO A 223 1.74 -3.03 6.34
N SER A 224 1.13 -1.85 6.18
CA SER A 224 1.51 -0.65 6.95
C SER A 224 1.45 -0.84 8.47
N TRP A 225 0.47 -1.58 8.98
CA TRP A 225 0.34 -1.87 10.40
C TRP A 225 1.50 -2.72 10.95
N GLN A 226 1.98 -3.70 10.18
CA GLN A 226 3.15 -4.52 10.56
C GLN A 226 4.43 -3.68 10.59
N LYS A 227 4.62 -2.77 9.61
CA LYS A 227 5.74 -1.82 9.61
C LYS A 227 5.74 -0.96 10.87
N THR A 228 4.55 -0.50 11.30
CA THR A 228 4.41 0.32 12.50
C THR A 228 4.70 -0.46 13.77
N ILE A 229 4.14 -1.68 13.91
CA ILE A 229 4.41 -2.55 15.08
C ILE A 229 5.89 -2.90 15.13
N LYS A 230 6.48 -3.30 14.00
CA LYS A 230 7.92 -3.56 13.92
C LYS A 230 8.72 -2.37 14.42
N ARG A 231 8.41 -1.15 13.95
CA ARG A 231 9.14 0.06 14.37
C ARG A 231 9.05 0.33 15.86
N ILE A 232 7.87 0.14 16.45
CA ILE A 232 7.67 0.28 17.90
C ILE A 232 8.50 -0.75 18.65
N LEU A 233 8.47 -2.02 18.22
CA LEU A 233 9.26 -3.08 18.85
C LEU A 233 10.78 -2.84 18.71
N ASP A 234 11.24 -2.43 17.53
CA ASP A 234 12.64 -2.09 17.30
C ASP A 234 13.10 -0.98 18.25
N LEU A 235 12.29 0.08 18.43
CA LEU A 235 12.58 1.16 19.38
C LEU A 235 12.60 0.69 20.83
N LEU A 236 11.61 -0.08 21.26
CA LEU A 236 11.54 -0.62 22.62
C LEU A 236 12.75 -1.51 22.93
N ILE A 237 13.06 -2.45 22.03
CA ILE A 237 14.20 -3.36 22.18
C ILE A 237 15.52 -2.57 22.22
N SER A 238 15.66 -1.58 21.34
CA SER A 238 16.86 -0.72 21.30
C SER A 238 17.04 0.06 22.61
N ILE A 239 15.96 0.64 23.14
CA ILE A 239 16.02 1.37 24.43
C ILE A 239 16.42 0.42 25.57
N ILE A 240 15.78 -0.76 25.65
CA ILE A 240 16.10 -1.76 26.67
C ILE A 240 17.55 -2.20 26.54
N ALA A 241 18.02 -2.49 25.32
CA ALA A 241 19.41 -2.88 25.07
C ALA A 241 20.40 -1.79 25.50
N ILE A 242 20.12 -0.53 25.18
CA ILE A 242 20.97 0.58 25.59
C ILE A 242 21.04 0.65 27.12
N VAL A 243 19.90 0.63 27.82
CA VAL A 243 19.85 0.71 29.28
C VAL A 243 20.64 -0.43 29.94
N LEU A 244 20.51 -1.66 29.43
CA LEU A 244 21.22 -2.84 29.94
C LEU A 244 22.73 -2.79 29.64
N LEU A 245 23.13 -2.21 28.51
CA LEU A 245 24.53 -2.15 28.09
C LEU A 245 25.29 -0.94 28.62
N ILE A 246 24.61 0.12 29.09
CA ILE A 246 25.26 1.31 29.69
C ILE A 246 26.30 0.90 30.76
N PRO A 247 26.00 0.07 31.77
CA PRO A 247 26.98 -0.27 32.80
C PRO A 247 28.20 -1.01 32.21
N VAL A 248 27.96 -1.87 31.20
CA VAL A 248 29.04 -2.57 30.50
C VAL A 248 29.96 -1.59 29.77
N PHE A 249 29.34 -0.65 29.04
CA PHE A 249 30.10 0.41 28.35
C PHE A 249 30.89 1.31 29.29
N ILE A 250 30.33 1.63 30.45
CA ILE A 250 31.04 2.41 31.48
C ILE A 250 32.27 1.65 31.98
N VAL A 251 32.13 0.36 32.31
CA VAL A 251 33.27 -0.47 32.74
C VAL A 251 34.34 -0.54 31.65
N LEU A 252 33.93 -0.81 30.40
CA LEU A 252 34.86 -0.85 29.28
C LEU A 252 35.55 0.51 29.04
N ALA A 253 34.82 1.61 29.14
CA ALA A 253 35.39 2.95 29.00
C ALA A 253 36.48 3.21 30.07
N ILE A 254 36.23 2.82 31.31
CA ILE A 254 37.18 2.93 32.41
C ILE A 254 38.42 2.09 32.13
N LEU A 255 38.24 0.80 31.75
CA LEU A 255 39.37 -0.12 31.45
C LEU A 255 40.22 0.43 30.29
N ILE A 256 39.64 0.93 29.23
CA ILE A 256 40.35 1.50 28.10
C ILE A 256 41.13 2.74 28.56
N LYS A 257 40.52 3.59 29.38
CA LYS A 257 41.20 4.81 29.89
C LYS A 257 42.38 4.54 30.76
N PHE A 258 42.35 3.45 31.58
CA PHE A 258 43.48 3.04 32.38
C PHE A 258 44.53 2.25 31.57
N GLY A 259 44.12 1.56 30.49
CA GLY A 259 45.01 0.74 29.67
C GLY A 259 45.71 1.48 28.53
N SER A 260 45.20 2.63 28.10
CA SER A 260 45.78 3.38 26.98
C SER A 260 45.67 4.90 27.12
N LYS A 261 46.68 5.63 26.53
CA LYS A 261 46.68 7.08 26.47
C LYS A 261 45.71 7.66 25.42
N GLY A 262 45.00 6.81 24.68
CA GLY A 262 44.04 7.19 23.60
C GLY A 262 42.65 7.57 24.12
N GLY A 263 41.82 8.04 23.21
CA GLY A 263 40.39 8.30 23.46
C GLY A 263 39.59 7.00 23.58
N VAL A 264 38.53 7.01 24.38
CA VAL A 264 37.61 5.86 24.56
C VAL A 264 36.85 5.52 23.26
N ILE A 265 36.60 6.52 22.41
CA ILE A 265 35.93 6.36 21.13
C ILE A 265 36.94 6.63 20.01
N PHE A 266 37.16 5.64 19.16
CA PHE A 266 37.99 5.78 17.97
C PHE A 266 37.18 6.39 16.83
N LYS A 267 37.70 7.48 16.22
CA LYS A 267 37.10 8.08 15.01
C LYS A 267 38.03 7.83 13.84
N GLN A 268 37.59 7.08 12.86
CA GLN A 268 38.27 6.93 11.60
C GLN A 268 37.64 7.91 10.59
N GLN A 269 38.46 8.74 9.96
CA GLN A 269 38.02 9.51 8.80
C GLN A 269 38.07 8.57 7.58
N ALA A 270 36.92 8.44 6.88
CA ALA A 270 36.82 7.70 5.62
C ALA A 270 37.17 8.62 4.45
#